data_1e5c29b12ca7b63b52a4f0eb9df89cf5
#
_entry.id   1e5c29b12ca7b63b52a4f0eb9df89cf5
#
_cell.length_a   1.000
_cell.length_b   1.000
_cell.length_c   1.000
_cell.angle_alpha   90.00
_cell.angle_beta   90.00
_cell.angle_gamma   90.00
#
_symmetry.space_group_name_H-M   'P 1'
#
loop_
_entity.id
_entity.type
_entity.pdbx_description
1 polymer ?
#
loop_
_entity_poly.entity_id
_entity_poly.type
_entity_poly.pdbx_seq_one_letter_code
_entity_poly.pdbx_strand_id
1 'polypeptide(L)'
;RDLVRSRGLGDVYKRQIYYKSETTLPFKADLYPENGFLKGGSTDNVAMEYGLKFHIDWLKGQKTGFFVDQRENRSLLERYAKGRSVLNMFCYTGGFSVYAMRGDAKLVHSVDSSAKAIDLTNKNIELNFPGDTRHAAYAEDAFKYLDRMGDQYDLIVLDPPAFAKHRDALRNALQGYRKLNVKAFEKIKPGGILFTFSCSQAVSKENFLSLIHISEPTRPY
;
A
#
# COMPACT_ATOMS: atom_id res chain seq x y z
N ARG A 1 11.22 -15.04 -20.94
CA ARG A 1 10.85 -14.21 -22.10
C ARG A 1 11.03 -12.72 -21.83
N ASP A 2 10.70 -12.23 -20.64
CA ASP A 2 10.82 -10.79 -20.31
C ASP A 2 12.27 -10.33 -20.09
N LEU A 3 13.18 -11.21 -19.73
CA LEU A 3 14.61 -10.92 -19.60
C LEU A 3 15.26 -10.58 -20.95
N VAL A 4 14.81 -11.21 -22.05
CA VAL A 4 15.35 -10.96 -23.41
C VAL A 4 14.85 -9.63 -23.96
N ARG A 5 13.60 -9.23 -23.64
CA ARG A 5 13.05 -7.90 -24.00
C ARG A 5 13.67 -6.78 -23.20
N SER A 6 14.03 -7.02 -21.93
CA SER A 6 14.71 -6.01 -21.12
C SER A 6 16.16 -5.75 -21.54
N ARG A 7 16.83 -6.69 -22.21
CA ARG A 7 18.21 -6.48 -22.71
C ARG A 7 18.32 -5.36 -23.76
N GLY A 8 17.39 -5.31 -24.73
CA GLY A 8 17.45 -4.29 -25.78
C GLY A 8 17.12 -2.87 -25.30
N LEU A 9 16.19 -2.73 -24.33
CA LEU A 9 15.83 -1.43 -23.73
C LEU A 9 16.77 -1.06 -22.56
N GLY A 10 17.37 -2.05 -21.90
CA GLY A 10 18.23 -1.84 -20.73
C GLY A 10 19.56 -1.16 -21.05
N ASP A 11 20.11 -1.36 -22.24
CA ASP A 11 21.43 -0.83 -22.58
C ASP A 11 21.44 0.67 -22.85
N VAL A 12 20.30 1.23 -23.25
CA VAL A 12 20.19 2.66 -23.58
C VAL A 12 19.68 3.51 -22.43
N TYR A 13 18.72 3.01 -21.63
CA TYR A 13 17.99 3.84 -20.65
C TYR A 13 18.13 3.40 -19.19
N LYS A 14 18.53 2.14 -18.91
CA LYS A 14 18.59 1.63 -17.53
C LYS A 14 20.03 1.61 -17.02
N ARG A 15 20.24 2.29 -15.90
CA ARG A 15 21.55 2.34 -15.23
C ARG A 15 21.93 1.01 -14.59
N GLN A 16 20.93 0.22 -14.16
CA GLN A 16 21.15 -1.08 -13.51
C GLN A 16 20.00 -2.04 -13.77
N ILE A 17 20.29 -3.34 -13.71
CA ILE A 17 19.32 -4.42 -13.77
C ILE A 17 19.63 -5.38 -12.63
N TYR A 18 18.67 -5.59 -11.76
CA TYR A 18 18.76 -6.56 -10.65
C TYR A 18 17.80 -7.72 -10.89
N TYR A 19 18.31 -8.92 -10.72
CA TYR A 19 17.54 -10.16 -10.85
C TYR A 19 17.10 -10.62 -9.45
N LYS A 20 15.81 -10.75 -9.24
CA LYS A 20 15.20 -11.18 -7.96
C LYS A 20 14.32 -12.40 -8.22
N SER A 21 14.83 -13.59 -7.98
CA SER A 21 14.17 -14.85 -8.33
C SER A 21 13.97 -15.82 -7.18
N GLU A 22 14.69 -15.69 -6.06
CA GLU A 22 14.61 -16.63 -4.93
C GLU A 22 13.18 -16.94 -4.46
N THR A 23 12.28 -15.95 -4.54
CA THR A 23 10.90 -16.09 -4.05
C THR A 23 9.83 -16.01 -5.13
N THR A 24 10.22 -15.85 -6.40
CA THR A 24 9.29 -15.54 -7.51
C THR A 24 9.11 -16.68 -8.49
N LEU A 25 9.87 -17.76 -8.39
CA LEU A 25 9.71 -18.93 -9.22
C LEU A 25 8.42 -19.68 -8.86
N PRO A 26 7.56 -20.01 -9.85
CA PRO A 26 6.25 -20.62 -9.59
C PRO A 26 6.33 -22.08 -9.11
N PHE A 27 7.47 -22.74 -9.27
CA PHE A 27 7.74 -24.10 -8.78
C PHE A 27 9.23 -24.27 -8.46
N LYS A 28 9.50 -25.16 -7.54
CA LYS A 28 10.88 -25.58 -7.23
C LYS A 28 11.36 -26.51 -8.36
N ALA A 29 11.88 -25.94 -9.43
CA ALA A 29 12.78 -26.67 -10.30
C ALA A 29 14.11 -26.88 -9.54
N ASP A 30 14.93 -27.86 -9.92
CA ASP A 30 16.28 -28.04 -9.36
C ASP A 30 17.23 -26.90 -9.78
N LEU A 31 16.73 -25.69 -9.65
CA LEU A 31 17.40 -24.44 -9.89
C LEU A 31 17.70 -23.81 -8.52
N TYR A 32 18.93 -23.42 -8.32
CA TYR A 32 19.34 -22.61 -7.18
C TYR A 32 19.22 -21.13 -7.56
N PRO A 33 18.03 -20.51 -7.43
CA PRO A 33 17.85 -19.13 -7.83
C PRO A 33 18.57 -18.21 -6.85
N GLU A 34 19.55 -17.48 -7.35
CA GLU A 34 20.24 -16.44 -6.61
C GLU A 34 19.78 -15.06 -7.07
N ASN A 35 19.59 -14.14 -6.13
CA ASN A 35 19.36 -12.74 -6.45
C ASN A 35 20.69 -12.06 -6.79
N GLY A 36 20.69 -11.15 -7.77
CA GLY A 36 21.93 -10.48 -8.14
C GLY A 36 21.78 -9.40 -9.21
N PHE A 37 22.86 -8.64 -9.40
CA PHE A 37 22.94 -7.66 -10.48
C PHE A 37 23.31 -8.33 -11.80
N LEU A 38 22.50 -8.09 -12.84
CA LEU A 38 22.86 -8.40 -14.23
C LEU A 38 23.60 -7.23 -14.89
N LYS A 39 23.37 -6.00 -14.41
CA LYS A 39 24.03 -4.77 -14.85
C LYS A 39 24.06 -3.76 -13.71
N GLY A 40 25.18 -3.06 -13.54
CA GLY A 40 25.35 -2.08 -12.47
C GLY A 40 25.64 -2.72 -11.11
N GLY A 41 25.48 -1.99 -10.03
CA GLY A 41 25.81 -2.44 -8.66
C GLY A 41 25.42 -1.40 -7.61
N SER A 42 24.74 -0.31 -8.01
CA SER A 42 24.32 0.72 -7.06
C SER A 42 23.21 0.21 -6.16
N THR A 43 23.35 0.46 -4.87
CA THR A 43 22.32 0.23 -3.86
C THR A 43 21.50 1.49 -3.56
N ASP A 44 21.66 2.55 -4.37
CA ASP A 44 20.79 3.73 -4.27
C ASP A 44 19.35 3.32 -4.51
N ASN A 45 18.54 3.57 -3.50
CA ASN A 45 17.18 3.09 -3.42
C ASN A 45 16.13 4.21 -3.39
N VAL A 46 16.50 5.43 -3.75
CA VAL A 46 15.56 6.55 -3.84
C VAL A 46 15.00 6.63 -5.26
N ALA A 47 13.68 6.47 -5.37
CA ALA A 47 12.95 6.72 -6.61
C ALA A 47 12.06 7.95 -6.50
N MET A 48 11.64 8.49 -7.64
CA MET A 48 10.77 9.65 -7.72
C MET A 48 9.46 9.29 -8.42
N GLU A 49 8.35 9.70 -7.83
CA GLU A 49 7.01 9.59 -8.41
C GLU A 49 6.27 10.93 -8.27
N TYR A 50 5.94 11.56 -9.40
CA TYR A 50 5.26 12.87 -9.44
C TYR A 50 5.92 13.94 -8.53
N GLY A 51 7.25 13.97 -8.48
CA GLY A 51 8.04 14.90 -7.68
C GLY A 51 8.25 14.49 -6.22
N LEU A 52 7.57 13.47 -5.73
CA LEU A 52 7.80 12.89 -4.40
C LEU A 52 8.89 11.83 -4.44
N LYS A 53 9.72 11.79 -3.40
CA LYS A 53 10.84 10.87 -3.26
C LYS A 53 10.49 9.72 -2.34
N PHE A 54 10.92 8.50 -2.68
CA PHE A 54 10.66 7.30 -1.90
C PHE A 54 11.92 6.45 -1.76
N HIS A 55 12.28 6.10 -0.54
CA HIS A 55 13.18 4.99 -0.30
C HIS A 55 12.46 3.68 -0.63
N ILE A 56 13.06 2.88 -1.49
CA ILE A 56 12.49 1.61 -1.97
C ILE A 56 13.42 0.48 -1.58
N ASP A 57 12.93 -0.44 -0.74
CA ASP A 57 13.66 -1.67 -0.42
C ASP A 57 13.42 -2.74 -1.51
N TRP A 58 14.00 -2.53 -2.68
CA TRP A 58 13.88 -3.47 -3.79
C TRP A 58 14.69 -4.76 -3.59
N LEU A 59 15.66 -4.77 -2.69
CA LEU A 59 16.45 -5.95 -2.33
C LEU A 59 15.64 -6.91 -1.46
N LYS A 60 15.11 -6.44 -0.32
CA LYS A 60 14.45 -7.25 0.70
C LYS A 60 12.95 -6.95 0.86
N GLY A 61 12.45 -5.92 0.20
CA GLY A 61 11.04 -5.51 0.26
C GLY A 61 10.13 -6.50 -0.48
N GLN A 62 8.83 -6.36 -0.24
CA GLN A 62 7.82 -7.15 -0.94
C GLN A 62 7.84 -6.85 -2.45
N LYS A 63 7.78 -7.88 -3.28
CA LYS A 63 7.82 -7.76 -4.75
C LYS A 63 8.98 -6.87 -5.21
N THR A 64 8.66 -5.72 -5.82
CA THR A 64 9.63 -4.72 -6.30
C THR A 64 10.02 -3.67 -5.26
N GLY A 65 9.50 -3.76 -4.04
CA GLY A 65 9.72 -2.80 -2.97
C GLY A 65 8.82 -1.56 -3.01
N PHE A 66 8.06 -1.38 -4.09
CA PHE A 66 7.11 -0.28 -4.26
C PHE A 66 5.97 -0.69 -5.21
N PHE A 67 4.74 -0.29 -4.91
CA PHE A 67 3.54 -0.64 -5.68
C PHE A 67 3.21 0.47 -6.66
N VAL A 68 3.83 0.44 -7.85
CA VAL A 68 3.63 1.47 -8.89
C VAL A 68 2.22 1.49 -9.48
N ASP A 69 1.51 0.37 -9.41
CA ASP A 69 0.11 0.21 -9.83
C ASP A 69 -0.86 1.07 -9.02
N GLN A 70 -0.51 1.44 -7.79
CA GLN A 70 -1.31 2.33 -6.94
C GLN A 70 -1.06 3.83 -7.18
N ARG A 71 -0.24 4.20 -8.16
CA ARG A 71 0.14 5.60 -8.44
C ARG A 71 -1.05 6.53 -8.61
N GLU A 72 -1.99 6.14 -9.46
CA GLU A 72 -3.17 6.96 -9.77
C GLU A 72 -4.11 7.04 -8.56
N ASN A 73 -4.22 5.96 -7.78
CA ASN A 73 -5.02 5.96 -6.56
C ASN A 73 -4.39 6.87 -5.49
N ARG A 74 -3.06 6.92 -5.37
CA ARG A 74 -2.37 7.88 -4.50
C ARG A 74 -2.62 9.32 -4.93
N SER A 75 -2.52 9.59 -6.23
CA SER A 75 -2.80 10.92 -6.79
C SER A 75 -4.27 11.32 -6.62
N LEU A 76 -5.19 10.38 -6.72
CA LEU A 76 -6.61 10.62 -6.46
C LEU A 76 -6.84 10.97 -4.98
N LEU A 77 -6.26 10.20 -4.05
CA LEU A 77 -6.38 10.46 -2.61
C LEU A 77 -5.87 11.88 -2.25
N GLU A 78 -4.76 12.31 -2.84
CA GLU A 78 -4.19 13.64 -2.63
C GLU A 78 -5.23 14.76 -2.84
N ARG A 79 -6.06 14.63 -3.88
CA ARG A 79 -7.11 15.62 -4.21
C ARG A 79 -8.18 15.73 -3.13
N TYR A 80 -8.39 14.66 -2.35
CA TYR A 80 -9.38 14.61 -1.27
C TYR A 80 -8.76 14.87 0.11
N ALA A 81 -7.44 14.99 0.22
CA ALA A 81 -6.76 15.06 1.51
C ALA A 81 -6.83 16.42 2.19
N LYS A 82 -7.03 17.51 1.45
CA LYS A 82 -6.96 18.89 1.97
C LYS A 82 -7.84 19.11 3.20
N GLY A 83 -7.21 19.52 4.30
CA GLY A 83 -7.87 19.82 5.57
C GLY A 83 -8.44 18.62 6.31
N ARG A 84 -8.22 17.39 5.82
CA ARG A 84 -8.76 16.14 6.40
C ARG A 84 -7.78 15.49 7.36
N SER A 85 -8.32 14.74 8.33
CA SER A 85 -7.57 13.77 9.12
C SER A 85 -7.57 12.42 8.39
N VAL A 86 -6.41 12.00 7.96
CA VAL A 86 -6.23 10.81 7.12
C VAL A 86 -5.68 9.65 7.93
N LEU A 87 -6.29 8.46 7.78
CA LEU A 87 -5.77 7.20 8.30
C LEU A 87 -5.40 6.29 7.12
N ASN A 88 -4.13 5.94 7.01
CA ASN A 88 -3.61 4.99 6.03
C ASN A 88 -3.32 3.64 6.70
N MET A 89 -4.21 2.66 6.49
CA MET A 89 -4.08 1.31 7.02
C MET A 89 -3.36 0.41 6.02
N PHE A 90 -2.53 -0.53 6.52
CA PHE A 90 -1.65 -1.35 5.70
C PHE A 90 -0.69 -0.49 4.87
N CYS A 91 -0.12 0.51 5.54
CA CYS A 91 0.55 1.62 4.86
C CYS A 91 1.83 1.22 4.11
N TYR A 92 2.41 0.05 4.40
CA TYR A 92 3.67 -0.44 3.86
C TYR A 92 4.78 0.62 3.94
N THR A 93 5.18 1.23 2.83
CA THR A 93 6.21 2.28 2.78
C THR A 93 5.65 3.70 2.86
N GLY A 94 4.38 3.84 3.22
CA GLY A 94 3.74 5.14 3.43
C GLY A 94 3.35 5.89 2.15
N GLY A 95 3.25 5.19 1.01
CA GLY A 95 2.96 5.84 -0.27
C GLY A 95 1.73 6.75 -0.23
N PHE A 96 0.58 6.27 0.26
CA PHE A 96 -0.63 7.08 0.41
C PHE A 96 -0.44 8.21 1.44
N SER A 97 0.33 7.99 2.51
CA SER A 97 0.57 8.99 3.55
C SER A 97 1.38 10.18 3.02
N VAL A 98 2.41 9.92 2.22
CA VAL A 98 3.23 10.97 1.58
C VAL A 98 2.36 11.83 0.65
N TYR A 99 1.46 11.21 -0.13
CA TYR A 99 0.53 11.95 -0.99
C TYR A 99 -0.52 12.72 -0.18
N ALA A 100 -1.03 12.16 0.91
CA ALA A 100 -1.95 12.87 1.81
C ALA A 100 -1.29 14.13 2.42
N MET A 101 -0.02 14.03 2.84
CA MET A 101 0.76 15.16 3.36
C MET A 101 0.91 16.26 2.31
N ARG A 102 1.26 15.92 1.06
CA ARG A 102 1.36 16.89 -0.04
C ARG A 102 0.01 17.51 -0.39
N GLY A 103 -1.08 16.74 -0.24
CA GLY A 103 -2.46 17.20 -0.42
C GLY A 103 -3.02 18.07 0.70
N ASP A 104 -2.16 18.59 1.58
CA ASP A 104 -2.55 19.47 2.69
C ASP A 104 -3.49 18.81 3.71
N ALA A 105 -3.33 17.51 3.99
CA ALA A 105 -3.98 16.90 5.12
C ALA A 105 -3.56 17.59 6.43
N LYS A 106 -4.51 17.79 7.35
CA LYS A 106 -4.22 18.39 8.65
C LYS A 106 -3.59 17.40 9.64
N LEU A 107 -3.84 16.12 9.44
CA LEU A 107 -3.31 15.01 10.23
C LEU A 107 -3.20 13.78 9.34
N VAL A 108 -2.10 13.02 9.43
CA VAL A 108 -1.92 11.76 8.71
C VAL A 108 -1.40 10.71 9.68
N HIS A 109 -2.14 9.65 9.89
CA HIS A 109 -1.67 8.49 10.64
C HIS A 109 -1.49 7.29 9.73
N SER A 110 -0.37 6.60 9.90
CA SER A 110 0.00 5.39 9.15
C SER A 110 0.00 4.19 10.08
N VAL A 111 -0.60 3.08 9.66
CA VAL A 111 -0.64 1.84 10.46
C VAL A 111 -0.22 0.66 9.59
N ASP A 112 0.73 -0.11 10.09
CA ASP A 112 1.15 -1.40 9.52
C ASP A 112 1.62 -2.33 10.63
N SER A 113 1.41 -3.62 10.50
CA SER A 113 1.88 -4.60 11.48
C SER A 113 3.40 -4.78 11.48
N SER A 114 4.07 -4.38 10.39
CA SER A 114 5.51 -4.48 10.22
C SER A 114 6.23 -3.23 10.73
N ALA A 115 7.00 -3.34 11.80
CA ALA A 115 7.86 -2.26 12.30
C ALA A 115 8.83 -1.76 11.22
N LYS A 116 9.37 -2.66 10.37
CA LYS A 116 10.23 -2.27 9.24
C LYS A 116 9.48 -1.40 8.21
N ALA A 117 8.21 -1.68 7.95
CA ALA A 117 7.38 -0.86 7.07
C ALA A 117 7.16 0.53 7.67
N ILE A 118 6.90 0.60 8.97
CA ILE A 118 6.73 1.86 9.71
C ILE A 118 8.02 2.69 9.70
N ASP A 119 9.18 2.08 9.93
CA ASP A 119 10.48 2.77 9.83
C ASP A 119 10.70 3.37 8.43
N LEU A 120 10.33 2.64 7.37
CA LEU A 120 10.47 3.12 6.01
C LEU A 120 9.43 4.20 5.69
N THR A 121 8.23 4.10 6.22
CA THR A 121 7.21 5.16 6.15
C THR A 121 7.73 6.45 6.77
N ASN A 122 8.27 6.41 7.98
CA ASN A 122 8.83 7.58 8.65
C ASN A 122 9.98 8.20 7.84
N LYS A 123 10.89 7.39 7.29
CA LYS A 123 11.96 7.85 6.39
C LYS A 123 11.42 8.55 5.14
N ASN A 124 10.35 8.03 4.54
CA ASN A 124 9.74 8.62 3.35
C ASN A 124 9.01 9.93 3.65
N ILE A 125 8.38 10.04 4.83
CA ILE A 125 7.79 11.29 5.29
C ILE A 125 8.90 12.32 5.52
N GLU A 126 9.93 12.00 6.28
CA GLU A 126 11.04 12.92 6.57
C GLU A 126 11.77 13.37 5.29
N LEU A 127 11.92 12.47 4.31
CA LEU A 127 12.56 12.76 3.03
C LEU A 127 11.81 13.83 2.20
N ASN A 128 10.48 13.93 2.36
CA ASN A 128 9.64 14.86 1.60
C ASN A 128 9.17 16.06 2.44
N PHE A 129 9.02 15.88 3.75
CA PHE A 129 8.46 16.88 4.68
C PHE A 129 9.29 16.91 5.97
N PRO A 130 10.56 17.36 5.91
CA PRO A 130 11.45 17.34 7.05
C PRO A 130 10.91 18.18 8.20
N GLY A 131 10.81 17.58 9.39
CA GLY A 131 10.34 18.23 10.60
C GLY A 131 8.83 18.49 10.67
N ASP A 132 8.03 17.97 9.73
CA ASP A 132 6.57 18.13 9.74
C ASP A 132 5.93 17.20 10.79
N THR A 133 5.20 17.79 11.73
CA THR A 133 4.60 17.11 12.88
C THR A 133 3.19 16.57 12.63
N ARG A 134 2.62 16.76 11.42
CA ARG A 134 1.27 16.29 11.09
C ARG A 134 1.18 14.77 10.93
N HIS A 135 2.31 14.06 10.84
CA HIS A 135 2.35 12.62 10.65
C HIS A 135 2.73 11.86 11.92
N ALA A 136 2.05 10.73 12.14
CA ALA A 136 2.48 9.71 13.11
C ALA A 136 2.26 8.31 12.52
N ALA A 137 3.12 7.35 12.89
CA ALA A 137 3.05 5.99 12.40
C ALA A 137 3.09 4.96 13.53
N TYR A 138 2.33 3.88 13.38
CA TYR A 138 2.11 2.87 14.41
C TYR A 138 2.35 1.47 13.87
N ALA A 139 3.29 0.74 14.51
CA ALA A 139 3.52 -0.68 14.23
C ALA A 139 2.48 -1.53 14.97
N GLU A 140 1.31 -1.72 14.38
CA GLU A 140 0.17 -2.35 15.04
C GLU A 140 -0.70 -3.13 14.04
N ASP A 141 -1.39 -4.16 14.53
CA ASP A 141 -2.41 -4.87 13.75
C ASP A 141 -3.58 -3.96 13.40
N ALA A 142 -4.00 -3.99 12.14
CA ALA A 142 -5.02 -3.10 11.61
C ALA A 142 -6.37 -3.23 12.33
N PHE A 143 -6.80 -4.45 12.66
CA PHE A 143 -8.07 -4.66 13.36
C PHE A 143 -8.02 -4.14 14.79
N LYS A 144 -6.90 -4.37 15.49
CA LYS A 144 -6.70 -3.84 16.85
C LYS A 144 -6.70 -2.31 16.84
N TYR A 145 -6.04 -1.70 15.86
CA TYR A 145 -6.03 -0.25 15.72
C TYR A 145 -7.45 0.30 15.48
N LEU A 146 -8.21 -0.29 14.55
CA LEU A 146 -9.60 0.10 14.30
C LEU A 146 -10.50 -0.05 15.53
N ASP A 147 -10.28 -1.09 16.35
CA ASP A 147 -11.09 -1.31 17.57
C ASP A 147 -10.87 -0.21 18.62
N ARG A 148 -9.63 0.28 18.77
CA ARG A 148 -9.27 1.27 19.78
C ARG A 148 -9.31 2.73 19.32
N MET A 149 -9.31 2.98 17.99
CA MET A 149 -9.30 4.34 17.49
C MET A 149 -10.62 5.05 17.76
N GLY A 150 -10.54 6.38 17.99
CA GLY A 150 -11.70 7.26 18.05
C GLY A 150 -12.21 7.62 16.64
N ASP A 151 -13.23 8.46 16.59
CA ASP A 151 -13.89 8.99 15.39
C ASP A 151 -13.17 10.21 14.78
N GLN A 152 -11.84 10.26 14.89
CA GLN A 152 -11.06 11.45 14.51
C GLN A 152 -10.79 11.57 13.01
N TYR A 153 -10.98 10.50 12.22
CA TYR A 153 -10.63 10.47 10.81
C TYR A 153 -11.84 10.71 9.92
N ASP A 154 -11.64 11.52 8.91
CA ASP A 154 -12.60 11.82 7.84
C ASP A 154 -12.15 11.37 6.44
N LEU A 155 -10.98 10.73 6.36
CA LEU A 155 -10.51 9.97 5.20
C LEU A 155 -9.75 8.74 5.68
N ILE A 156 -10.19 7.55 5.26
CA ILE A 156 -9.55 6.27 5.61
C ILE A 156 -9.14 5.53 4.34
N VAL A 157 -7.94 4.97 4.33
CA VAL A 157 -7.42 4.08 3.29
C VAL A 157 -7.31 2.67 3.85
N LEU A 158 -7.88 1.69 3.15
CA LEU A 158 -7.76 0.26 3.40
C LEU A 158 -7.14 -0.41 2.18
N ASP A 159 -5.85 -0.71 2.24
CA ASP A 159 -5.11 -1.44 1.18
C ASP A 159 -4.51 -2.75 1.73
N PRO A 160 -5.37 -3.69 2.19
CA PRO A 160 -4.91 -4.90 2.84
C PRO A 160 -4.20 -5.83 1.86
N PRO A 161 -3.32 -6.73 2.37
CA PRO A 161 -2.78 -7.82 1.57
C PRO A 161 -3.90 -8.74 1.07
N ALA A 162 -3.61 -9.52 0.02
CA ALA A 162 -4.59 -10.47 -0.51
C ALA A 162 -5.04 -11.47 0.56
N PHE A 163 -6.32 -11.42 0.94
CA PHE A 163 -6.92 -12.38 1.88
C PHE A 163 -7.16 -13.76 1.26
N ALA A 164 -7.20 -13.87 -0.09
CA ALA A 164 -7.25 -15.14 -0.80
C ALA A 164 -6.21 -15.19 -1.90
N LYS A 165 -5.37 -16.23 -1.87
CA LYS A 165 -4.45 -16.58 -2.97
C LYS A 165 -5.06 -17.60 -3.92
N HIS A 166 -6.02 -18.42 -3.44
CA HIS A 166 -6.68 -19.49 -4.18
C HIS A 166 -8.20 -19.41 -4.01
N ARG A 167 -8.95 -20.01 -4.94
CA ARG A 167 -10.42 -19.96 -4.95
C ARG A 167 -11.06 -20.58 -3.72
N ASP A 168 -10.46 -21.60 -3.13
CA ASP A 168 -10.94 -22.28 -1.92
C ASP A 168 -11.03 -21.35 -0.71
N ALA A 169 -10.21 -20.29 -0.69
CA ALA A 169 -10.20 -19.28 0.38
C ALA A 169 -11.14 -18.08 0.11
N LEU A 170 -11.90 -18.09 -1.00
CA LEU A 170 -12.74 -16.96 -1.41
C LEU A 170 -13.73 -16.53 -0.33
N ARG A 171 -14.45 -17.48 0.27
CA ARG A 171 -15.45 -17.17 1.32
C ARG A 171 -14.81 -16.47 2.52
N ASN A 172 -13.68 -16.98 2.99
CA ASN A 172 -12.95 -16.39 4.11
C ASN A 172 -12.39 -15.01 3.77
N ALA A 173 -11.91 -14.83 2.53
CA ALA A 173 -11.44 -13.54 2.06
C ALA A 173 -12.57 -12.50 2.02
N LEU A 174 -13.73 -12.85 1.48
CA LEU A 174 -14.90 -11.96 1.45
C LEU A 174 -15.34 -11.59 2.88
N GLN A 175 -15.33 -12.52 3.82
CA GLN A 175 -15.61 -12.23 5.24
C GLN A 175 -14.56 -11.28 5.85
N GLY A 176 -13.27 -11.46 5.54
CA GLY A 176 -12.20 -10.58 5.99
C GLY A 176 -12.36 -9.15 5.47
N TYR A 177 -12.59 -8.99 4.17
CA TYR A 177 -12.86 -7.69 3.56
C TYR A 177 -14.11 -7.04 4.15
N ARG A 178 -15.20 -7.81 4.31
CA ARG A 178 -16.44 -7.30 4.92
C ARG A 178 -16.19 -6.77 6.32
N LYS A 179 -15.56 -7.58 7.18
CA LYS A 179 -15.27 -7.19 8.57
C LYS A 179 -14.43 -5.92 8.64
N LEU A 180 -13.41 -5.80 7.76
CA LEU A 180 -12.54 -4.63 7.69
C LEU A 180 -13.32 -3.38 7.28
N ASN A 181 -14.13 -3.46 6.22
CA ASN A 181 -14.90 -2.33 5.70
C ASN A 181 -16.00 -1.90 6.69
N VAL A 182 -16.74 -2.84 7.29
CA VAL A 182 -17.75 -2.53 8.33
C VAL A 182 -17.11 -1.73 9.46
N LYS A 183 -15.99 -2.20 10.02
CA LYS A 183 -15.29 -1.49 11.09
C LYS A 183 -14.85 -0.07 10.67
N ALA A 184 -14.36 0.09 9.44
CA ALA A 184 -13.97 1.41 8.95
C ALA A 184 -15.19 2.34 8.79
N PHE A 185 -16.30 1.85 8.27
CA PHE A 185 -17.56 2.62 8.16
C PHE A 185 -18.15 3.02 9.52
N GLU A 186 -18.04 2.16 10.53
CA GLU A 186 -18.49 2.48 11.89
C GLU A 186 -17.64 3.56 12.56
N LYS A 187 -16.39 3.72 12.13
CA LYS A 187 -15.39 4.58 12.77
C LYS A 187 -15.08 5.87 12.01
N ILE A 188 -15.39 5.92 10.72
CA ILE A 188 -15.16 7.13 9.94
C ILE A 188 -16.19 8.18 10.28
N LYS A 189 -15.77 9.46 10.29
CA LYS A 189 -16.72 10.58 10.52
C LYS A 189 -17.86 10.59 9.50
N PRO A 190 -19.05 11.03 9.90
CA PRO A 190 -20.15 11.27 8.95
C PRO A 190 -19.69 12.20 7.82
N GLY A 191 -19.98 11.80 6.56
CA GLY A 191 -19.49 12.53 5.37
C GLY A 191 -18.03 12.29 5.02
N GLY A 192 -17.35 11.40 5.75
CA GLY A 192 -15.97 10.98 5.45
C GLY A 192 -15.87 10.13 4.18
N ILE A 193 -14.66 9.93 3.71
CA ILE A 193 -14.35 9.20 2.47
C ILE A 193 -13.54 7.95 2.80
N LEU A 194 -13.99 6.80 2.31
CA LEU A 194 -13.28 5.53 2.41
C LEU A 194 -12.69 5.13 1.07
N PHE A 195 -11.36 5.01 1.00
CA PHE A 195 -10.64 4.35 -0.09
C PHE A 195 -10.42 2.90 0.31
N THR A 196 -11.00 1.97 -0.41
CA THR A 196 -10.85 0.54 -0.12
C THR A 196 -10.43 -0.25 -1.34
N PHE A 197 -9.48 -1.16 -1.16
CA PHE A 197 -8.84 -1.91 -2.23
C PHE A 197 -8.85 -3.41 -1.97
N SER A 198 -8.81 -4.19 -3.07
CA SER A 198 -8.58 -5.63 -3.03
C SER A 198 -7.54 -6.00 -4.08
N CYS A 199 -6.46 -6.64 -3.66
CA CYS A 199 -5.47 -7.24 -4.55
C CYS A 199 -5.64 -8.77 -4.70
N SER A 200 -6.74 -9.35 -4.18
CA SER A 200 -7.04 -10.78 -4.27
C SER A 200 -7.57 -11.15 -5.64
N GLN A 201 -6.80 -11.89 -6.43
CA GLN A 201 -7.21 -12.36 -7.76
C GLN A 201 -8.48 -13.22 -7.75
N ALA A 202 -8.76 -13.92 -6.65
CA ALA A 202 -9.95 -14.74 -6.47
C ALA A 202 -11.23 -13.92 -6.23
N VAL A 203 -11.12 -12.63 -5.86
CA VAL A 203 -12.25 -11.74 -5.58
C VAL A 203 -12.54 -10.91 -6.83
N SER A 204 -13.67 -11.16 -7.47
CA SER A 204 -14.09 -10.37 -8.63
C SER A 204 -14.52 -8.96 -8.21
N LYS A 205 -14.51 -8.03 -9.17
CA LYS A 205 -14.97 -6.65 -8.96
C LYS A 205 -16.41 -6.61 -8.45
N GLU A 206 -17.28 -7.43 -9.02
CA GLU A 206 -18.70 -7.52 -8.67
C GLU A 206 -18.86 -7.99 -7.22
N ASN A 207 -18.13 -9.04 -6.83
CA ASN A 207 -18.16 -9.55 -5.45
C ASN A 207 -17.64 -8.52 -4.45
N PHE A 208 -16.59 -7.77 -4.81
CA PHE A 208 -16.06 -6.73 -3.94
C PHE A 208 -17.02 -5.55 -3.80
N LEU A 209 -17.61 -5.07 -4.89
CA LEU A 209 -18.61 -3.99 -4.86
C LEU A 209 -19.87 -4.38 -4.07
N SER A 210 -20.41 -5.59 -4.28
CA SER A 210 -21.54 -6.09 -3.50
C SER A 210 -21.24 -6.13 -2.00
N LEU A 211 -20.02 -6.55 -1.64
CA LEU A 211 -19.58 -6.56 -0.25
C LEU A 211 -19.53 -5.14 0.35
N ILE A 212 -19.04 -4.14 -0.39
CA ILE A 212 -19.00 -2.76 0.08
C ILE A 212 -20.40 -2.23 0.33
N HIS A 213 -21.34 -2.43 -0.60
CA HIS A 213 -22.76 -2.04 -0.41
C HIS A 213 -23.40 -2.67 0.83
N ILE A 214 -23.13 -3.93 1.11
CA ILE A 214 -23.63 -4.61 2.32
C ILE A 214 -22.95 -4.08 3.59
N SER A 215 -21.75 -3.51 3.47
CA SER A 215 -20.96 -3.00 4.59
C SER A 215 -21.31 -1.56 4.95
N GLU A 216 -21.92 -0.81 4.04
CA GLU A 216 -22.38 0.55 4.30
C GLU A 216 -23.48 0.57 5.37
N PRO A 217 -23.39 1.48 6.37
CA PRO A 217 -24.47 1.63 7.33
C PRO A 217 -25.76 2.03 6.61
N THR A 218 -26.81 1.25 6.77
CA THR A 218 -28.15 1.62 6.30
C THR A 218 -28.56 2.90 7.01
N ARG A 219 -28.60 4.02 6.28
CA ARG A 219 -29.22 5.24 6.81
C ARG A 219 -30.73 5.01 6.86
N PRO A 220 -31.41 5.21 7.99
CA PRO A 220 -32.84 5.40 7.96
C PRO A 220 -33.13 6.67 7.15
N TYR A 221 -33.99 6.56 6.15
CA TYR A 221 -34.50 7.69 5.37
C TYR A 221 -35.30 8.63 6.28
#